data_878d4c40044426b442051e6dafbb5503
#
_entry.id   878d4c40044426b442051e6dafbb5503
#
_cell.length_a   1.000
_cell.length_b   1.000
_cell.length_c   1.000
_cell.angle_alpha   90.00
_cell.angle_beta   90.00
_cell.angle_gamma   90.00
#
_symmetry.space_group_name_H-M   'P 1'
#
loop_
_entity.id
_entity.type
_entity.pdbx_description
1 polymer ?
#
loop_
_entity_poly.entity_id
_entity_poly.type
_entity_poly.pdbx_seq_one_letter_code
_entity_poly.pdbx_strand_id
1 'polypeptide(L)'
;MTDWNGKRVLVTGAEGFIGSTLVQELLRAGATVRAFAHYKPYGTNGYLAEFLDDVELVPGDVRDPGRVAEAVSGCDTVFHLAALIGIPYSYQAPDSYVETNVAGTHHVAAACLRHDARLVHTSTSEVYGTARSVPISEEHPLQPQSPYPASKIGADMLALSYWHSFGLPVTVARPFNTYGPRQSARAVIPAILAQLHGGVREIRIGSTSPTRDFTYVTDTVAGFLALAGAPATCGRVVNIGTGNEISIGGLIDLLAEITGTEATAREDPDRIRPAGSEVERLVCDNRLIGELTGWSTRVSLREGLRHTSDWLKANRDADAHRYQV
;
A
#
# COMPACT_ATOMS: atom_id res chain seq x y z
N MET A 1 -21.02 2.27 9.28
CA MET A 1 -20.04 2.86 8.34
C MET A 1 -19.87 4.32 8.71
N THR A 2 -18.64 4.82 8.72
CA THR A 2 -18.36 6.25 8.97
C THR A 2 -19.04 7.07 7.88
N ASP A 3 -19.73 8.12 8.28
CA ASP A 3 -20.27 9.09 7.35
C ASP A 3 -19.15 10.04 6.91
N TRP A 4 -18.74 9.94 5.65
CA TRP A 4 -17.71 10.78 5.04
C TRP A 4 -18.31 12.04 4.38
N ASN A 5 -19.63 12.15 4.35
CA ASN A 5 -20.30 13.29 3.73
C ASN A 5 -19.91 14.60 4.41
N GLY A 6 -19.42 15.56 3.63
CA GLY A 6 -18.94 16.85 4.12
C GLY A 6 -17.62 16.82 4.88
N LYS A 7 -16.96 15.65 5.08
CA LYS A 7 -15.63 15.57 5.66
C LYS A 7 -14.56 16.00 4.68
N ARG A 8 -13.61 16.81 5.14
CA ARG A 8 -12.45 17.20 4.36
C ARG A 8 -11.29 16.28 4.65
N VAL A 9 -10.82 15.57 3.63
CA VAL A 9 -9.84 14.49 3.76
C VAL A 9 -8.61 14.76 2.90
N LEU A 10 -7.42 14.70 3.49
CA LEU A 10 -6.17 14.71 2.75
C LEU A 10 -5.70 13.28 2.49
N VAL A 11 -5.32 12.99 1.25
CA VAL A 11 -4.62 11.75 0.86
C VAL A 11 -3.24 12.11 0.33
N THR A 12 -2.17 11.70 0.98
CA THR A 12 -0.81 11.83 0.44
C THR A 12 -0.46 10.59 -0.38
N GLY A 13 0.33 10.75 -1.47
CA GLY A 13 0.54 9.66 -2.42
C GLY A 13 -0.74 9.31 -3.20
N ALA A 14 -1.59 10.28 -3.37
CA ALA A 14 -2.92 10.15 -3.96
C ALA A 14 -2.89 9.68 -5.43
N GLU A 15 -1.82 9.97 -6.16
CA GLU A 15 -1.64 9.57 -7.56
C GLU A 15 -1.22 8.11 -7.74
N GLY A 16 -0.86 7.42 -6.64
CA GLY A 16 -0.39 6.05 -6.64
C GLY A 16 -1.52 5.02 -6.74
N PHE A 17 -1.15 3.75 -6.77
CA PHE A 17 -2.04 2.59 -6.86
C PHE A 17 -3.14 2.59 -5.79
N ILE A 18 -2.77 2.47 -4.50
CA ILE A 18 -3.74 2.42 -3.40
C ILE A 18 -4.35 3.80 -3.17
N GLY A 19 -3.54 4.87 -3.27
CA GLY A 19 -3.98 6.24 -3.05
C GLY A 19 -5.11 6.67 -3.98
N SER A 20 -5.00 6.40 -5.28
CA SER A 20 -6.04 6.75 -6.26
C SER A 20 -7.35 5.95 -6.07
N THR A 21 -7.24 4.70 -5.61
CA THR A 21 -8.43 3.91 -5.26
C THR A 21 -9.09 4.46 -3.99
N LEU A 22 -8.29 4.89 -3.00
CA LEU A 22 -8.82 5.52 -1.79
C LEU A 22 -9.51 6.86 -2.10
N VAL A 23 -8.90 7.70 -2.96
CA VAL A 23 -9.52 8.94 -3.45
C VAL A 23 -10.87 8.65 -4.08
N GLN A 24 -10.94 7.67 -4.98
CA GLN A 24 -12.18 7.27 -5.64
C GLN A 24 -13.28 6.85 -4.63
N GLU A 25 -12.96 6.05 -3.63
CA GLU A 25 -13.93 5.60 -2.63
C GLU A 25 -14.34 6.73 -1.68
N LEU A 26 -13.45 7.65 -1.33
CA LEU A 26 -13.78 8.84 -0.53
C LEU A 26 -14.74 9.77 -1.28
N LEU A 27 -14.50 10.03 -2.57
CA LEU A 27 -15.42 10.82 -3.41
C LEU A 27 -16.79 10.17 -3.51
N ARG A 28 -16.86 8.84 -3.71
CA ARG A 28 -18.13 8.08 -3.71
C ARG A 28 -18.88 8.17 -2.38
N ALA A 29 -18.13 8.29 -1.28
CA ALA A 29 -18.69 8.43 0.06
C ALA A 29 -19.06 9.88 0.42
N GLY A 30 -18.92 10.85 -0.50
CA GLY A 30 -19.29 12.25 -0.32
C GLY A 30 -18.26 13.12 0.40
N ALA A 31 -17.01 12.65 0.55
CA ALA A 31 -15.95 13.45 1.14
C ALA A 31 -15.45 14.54 0.17
N THR A 32 -15.00 15.67 0.70
CA THR A 32 -14.19 16.64 -0.03
C THR A 32 -12.73 16.19 0.05
N VAL A 33 -12.14 15.80 -1.08
CA VAL A 33 -10.80 15.21 -1.11
C VAL A 33 -9.77 16.22 -1.56
N ARG A 34 -8.73 16.39 -0.74
CA ARG A 34 -7.49 17.05 -1.10
C ARG A 34 -6.46 15.98 -1.44
N ALA A 35 -5.95 15.98 -2.67
CA ALA A 35 -5.01 15.01 -3.20
C ALA A 35 -3.59 15.60 -3.19
N PHE A 36 -2.73 15.15 -2.27
CA PHE A 36 -1.33 15.56 -2.23
C PHE A 36 -0.51 14.58 -3.07
N ALA A 37 -0.01 15.07 -4.19
CA ALA A 37 0.72 14.31 -5.19
C ALA A 37 2.13 14.87 -5.41
N HIS A 38 3.07 14.02 -5.77
CA HIS A 38 4.44 14.47 -6.05
C HIS A 38 4.48 15.37 -7.28
N TYR A 39 5.19 16.51 -7.19
CA TYR A 39 5.34 17.43 -8.32
C TYR A 39 6.11 16.79 -9.47
N LYS A 40 5.49 16.69 -10.62
CA LYS A 40 6.05 16.10 -11.85
C LYS A 40 5.88 17.08 -13.02
N PRO A 41 6.90 17.91 -13.35
CA PRO A 41 6.75 18.97 -14.33
C PRO A 41 6.47 18.46 -15.76
N TYR A 42 6.84 17.22 -16.08
CA TYR A 42 6.65 16.60 -17.39
C TYR A 42 5.84 15.30 -17.34
N GLY A 43 5.25 15.00 -16.21
CA GLY A 43 4.54 13.75 -15.98
C GLY A 43 3.02 13.91 -15.95
N THR A 44 2.33 12.79 -16.01
CA THR A 44 0.90 12.72 -15.77
C THR A 44 0.64 12.79 -14.25
N ASN A 45 -0.58 13.18 -13.87
CA ASN A 45 -1.05 13.08 -12.48
C ASN A 45 -1.34 11.63 -12.04
N GLY A 46 -0.69 10.65 -12.69
CA GLY A 46 -0.90 9.24 -12.43
C GLY A 46 -2.38 8.86 -12.59
N TYR A 47 -2.86 8.04 -11.68
CA TYR A 47 -4.24 7.56 -11.72
C TYR A 47 -5.26 8.57 -11.17
N LEU A 48 -4.84 9.78 -10.78
CA LEU A 48 -5.73 10.89 -10.45
C LEU A 48 -6.31 11.59 -11.68
N ALA A 49 -5.78 11.34 -12.87
CA ALA A 49 -6.22 12.00 -14.10
C ALA A 49 -7.75 11.89 -14.32
N GLU A 50 -8.36 10.79 -13.85
CA GLU A 50 -9.80 10.55 -13.94
C GLU A 50 -10.64 11.39 -12.95
N PHE A 51 -10.01 12.00 -11.92
CA PHE A 51 -10.69 12.66 -10.80
C PHE A 51 -10.22 14.10 -10.58
N LEU A 52 -9.49 14.70 -11.53
CA LEU A 52 -8.88 16.02 -11.34
C LEU A 52 -9.91 17.14 -11.09
N ASP A 53 -11.08 17.03 -11.70
CA ASP A 53 -12.17 18.01 -11.53
C ASP A 53 -12.92 17.83 -10.18
N ASP A 54 -12.77 16.68 -9.54
CA ASP A 54 -13.46 16.31 -8.31
C ASP A 54 -12.59 16.48 -7.05
N VAL A 55 -11.29 16.77 -7.19
CA VAL A 55 -10.34 16.87 -6.08
C VAL A 55 -9.62 18.22 -6.05
N GLU A 56 -9.25 18.66 -4.85
CA GLU A 56 -8.28 19.75 -4.68
C GLU A 56 -6.86 19.15 -4.84
N LEU A 57 -6.25 19.29 -6.03
CA LEU A 57 -4.90 18.82 -6.27
C LEU A 57 -3.86 19.73 -5.63
N VAL A 58 -3.02 19.19 -4.75
CA VAL A 58 -1.90 19.89 -4.10
C VAL A 58 -0.58 19.22 -4.49
N PRO A 59 0.17 19.79 -5.46
CA PRO A 59 1.50 19.30 -5.77
C PRO A 59 2.47 19.62 -4.64
N GLY A 60 3.31 18.62 -4.25
CA GLY A 60 4.29 18.82 -3.18
C GLY A 60 5.14 17.58 -2.93
N ASP A 61 6.02 17.72 -1.95
CA ASP A 61 6.87 16.64 -1.43
C ASP A 61 6.66 16.55 0.09
N VAL A 62 6.51 15.35 0.62
CA VAL A 62 6.32 15.14 2.07
C VAL A 62 7.56 15.54 2.89
N ARG A 63 8.71 15.71 2.23
CA ARG A 63 9.94 16.21 2.85
C ARG A 63 9.92 17.72 3.10
N ASP A 64 8.97 18.45 2.50
CA ASP A 64 8.76 19.89 2.73
C ASP A 64 7.71 20.12 3.83
N PRO A 65 8.14 20.46 5.07
CA PRO A 65 7.21 20.62 6.19
C PRO A 65 6.23 21.79 6.00
N GLY A 66 6.64 22.85 5.28
CA GLY A 66 5.79 24.00 4.99
C GLY A 66 4.63 23.59 4.08
N ARG A 67 4.94 22.91 2.98
CA ARG A 67 3.96 22.43 2.02
C ARG A 67 3.01 21.39 2.60
N VAL A 68 3.54 20.49 3.45
CA VAL A 68 2.72 19.52 4.19
C VAL A 68 1.76 20.22 5.15
N ALA A 69 2.22 21.22 5.90
CA ALA A 69 1.35 21.97 6.83
C ALA A 69 0.20 22.70 6.11
N GLU A 70 0.47 23.33 4.96
CA GLU A 70 -0.55 23.93 4.11
C GLU A 70 -1.58 22.88 3.64
N ALA A 71 -1.10 21.71 3.18
CA ALA A 71 -1.97 20.67 2.69
C ALA A 71 -2.87 20.06 3.78
N VAL A 72 -2.40 19.94 5.02
CA VAL A 72 -3.19 19.41 6.15
C VAL A 72 -4.19 20.43 6.69
N SER A 73 -3.93 21.74 6.51
CA SER A 73 -4.76 22.79 7.07
C SER A 73 -6.24 22.67 6.69
N GLY A 74 -7.10 22.60 7.69
CA GLY A 74 -8.55 22.49 7.54
C GLY A 74 -9.04 21.10 7.12
N CYS A 75 -8.21 20.06 7.19
CA CYS A 75 -8.63 18.67 6.99
C CYS A 75 -9.04 18.04 8.31
N ASP A 76 -10.09 17.20 8.29
CA ASP A 76 -10.55 16.39 9.44
C ASP A 76 -9.70 15.14 9.61
N THR A 77 -9.28 14.55 8.49
CA THR A 77 -8.55 13.27 8.46
C THR A 77 -7.47 13.30 7.38
N VAL A 78 -6.33 12.74 7.70
CA VAL A 78 -5.19 12.55 6.78
C VAL A 78 -4.91 11.06 6.63
N PHE A 79 -4.98 10.56 5.39
CA PHE A 79 -4.44 9.25 5.01
C PHE A 79 -3.05 9.45 4.43
N HIS A 80 -2.04 8.99 5.16
CA HIS A 80 -0.64 9.14 4.77
C HIS A 80 -0.13 7.89 4.07
N LEU A 81 -0.16 7.91 2.72
CA LEU A 81 0.30 6.81 1.87
C LEU A 81 1.59 7.15 1.09
N ALA A 82 1.99 8.42 1.05
CA ALA A 82 3.23 8.81 0.37
C ALA A 82 4.44 8.14 1.01
N ALA A 83 5.16 7.34 0.23
CA ALA A 83 6.35 6.62 0.66
C ALA A 83 7.17 6.14 -0.53
N LEU A 84 8.46 5.93 -0.34
CA LEU A 84 9.26 5.07 -1.19
C LEU A 84 9.07 3.62 -0.74
N ILE A 85 8.70 2.72 -1.68
CA ILE A 85 8.27 1.34 -1.35
C ILE A 85 9.07 0.24 -2.05
N GLY A 86 9.87 0.57 -3.06
CA GLY A 86 10.61 -0.42 -3.87
C GLY A 86 11.77 -1.05 -3.09
N ILE A 87 11.64 -2.31 -2.64
CA ILE A 87 12.72 -2.99 -1.90
C ILE A 87 14.05 -2.97 -2.65
N PRO A 88 14.14 -3.34 -3.97
CA PRO A 88 15.41 -3.28 -4.68
C PRO A 88 16.03 -1.88 -4.73
N TYR A 89 15.22 -0.84 -4.89
CA TYR A 89 15.72 0.54 -4.89
C TYR A 89 16.21 0.97 -3.50
N SER A 90 15.66 0.40 -2.42
CA SER A 90 16.12 0.72 -1.06
C SER A 90 17.56 0.30 -0.78
N TYR A 91 18.10 -0.66 -1.55
CA TYR A 91 19.52 -1.06 -1.45
C TYR A 91 20.45 -0.01 -2.09
N GLN A 92 19.95 0.74 -3.08
CA GLN A 92 20.73 1.71 -3.84
C GLN A 92 20.67 3.10 -3.21
N ALA A 93 19.53 3.48 -2.63
CA ALA A 93 19.28 4.82 -2.11
C ALA A 93 18.63 4.79 -0.70
N PRO A 94 19.28 4.17 0.31
CA PRO A 94 18.68 4.03 1.65
C PRO A 94 18.37 5.37 2.32
N ASP A 95 19.19 6.39 2.11
CA ASP A 95 18.99 7.73 2.68
C ASP A 95 17.66 8.36 2.21
N SER A 96 17.32 8.18 0.93
CA SER A 96 16.04 8.66 0.40
C SER A 96 14.84 8.03 1.11
N TYR A 97 14.96 6.77 1.58
CA TYR A 97 13.91 6.10 2.37
C TYR A 97 13.79 6.69 3.77
N VAL A 98 14.90 7.04 4.41
CA VAL A 98 14.88 7.72 5.71
C VAL A 98 14.23 9.10 5.57
N GLU A 99 14.65 9.89 4.60
CA GLU A 99 14.12 11.24 4.38
C GLU A 99 12.63 11.21 4.03
N THR A 100 12.22 10.34 3.11
CA THR A 100 10.82 10.30 2.65
C THR A 100 9.92 9.62 3.67
N ASN A 101 10.29 8.42 4.13
CA ASN A 101 9.39 7.60 4.94
C ASN A 101 9.40 8.01 6.41
N VAL A 102 10.55 8.36 6.98
CA VAL A 102 10.65 8.74 8.40
C VAL A 102 10.43 10.23 8.59
N ALA A 103 11.24 11.08 7.96
CA ALA A 103 11.11 12.53 8.11
C ALA A 103 9.78 13.03 7.51
N GLY A 104 9.36 12.50 6.34
CA GLY A 104 8.05 12.82 5.75
C GLY A 104 6.89 12.47 6.68
N THR A 105 6.92 11.29 7.34
CA THR A 105 5.89 10.92 8.34
C THR A 105 5.91 11.87 9.54
N HIS A 106 7.11 12.30 10.00
CA HIS A 106 7.23 13.32 11.04
C HIS A 106 6.52 14.62 10.65
N HIS A 107 6.76 15.13 9.45
CA HIS A 107 6.14 16.38 8.97
C HIS A 107 4.62 16.25 8.92
N VAL A 108 4.09 15.13 8.44
CA VAL A 108 2.64 14.88 8.39
C VAL A 108 2.06 14.79 9.80
N ALA A 109 2.69 14.05 10.72
CA ALA A 109 2.22 13.94 12.11
C ALA A 109 2.24 15.30 12.83
N ALA A 110 3.29 16.08 12.66
CA ALA A 110 3.40 17.43 13.23
C ALA A 110 2.33 18.38 12.67
N ALA A 111 2.05 18.29 11.37
CA ALA A 111 0.99 19.07 10.74
C ALA A 111 -0.41 18.65 11.25
N CYS A 112 -0.67 17.33 11.36
CA CYS A 112 -1.91 16.82 11.92
C CYS A 112 -2.13 17.30 13.36
N LEU A 113 -1.09 17.27 14.20
CA LEU A 113 -1.17 17.77 15.57
C LEU A 113 -1.50 19.28 15.61
N ARG A 114 -0.87 20.08 14.73
CA ARG A 114 -1.11 21.54 14.65
C ARG A 114 -2.53 21.89 14.22
N HIS A 115 -3.14 21.06 13.39
CA HIS A 115 -4.44 21.34 12.76
C HIS A 115 -5.58 20.46 13.27
N ASP A 116 -5.38 19.72 14.39
CA ASP A 116 -6.34 18.81 15.03
C ASP A 116 -6.90 17.74 14.07
N ALA A 117 -6.09 17.31 13.10
CA ALA A 117 -6.49 16.31 12.13
C ALA A 117 -6.16 14.90 12.62
N ARG A 118 -7.07 13.94 12.39
CA ARG A 118 -6.79 12.52 12.60
C ARG A 118 -5.81 11.98 11.57
N LEU A 119 -4.86 11.14 11.97
CA LEU A 119 -3.88 10.52 11.09
C LEU A 119 -4.13 9.01 10.95
N VAL A 120 -4.26 8.51 9.72
CA VAL A 120 -4.10 7.10 9.38
C VAL A 120 -2.77 6.97 8.64
N HIS A 121 -1.76 6.44 9.35
CA HIS A 121 -0.44 6.20 8.79
C HIS A 121 -0.39 4.82 8.15
N THR A 122 0.04 4.74 6.90
CA THR A 122 0.20 3.47 6.18
C THR A 122 1.58 2.88 6.42
N SER A 123 1.63 1.72 7.04
CA SER A 123 2.81 0.88 7.24
C SER A 123 2.89 -0.24 6.19
N THR A 124 3.45 -1.38 6.53
CA THR A 124 3.58 -2.56 5.66
C THR A 124 3.76 -3.83 6.48
N SER A 125 3.31 -4.98 5.98
CA SER A 125 3.60 -6.30 6.57
C SER A 125 5.09 -6.68 6.50
N GLU A 126 5.87 -6.07 5.61
CA GLU A 126 7.31 -6.32 5.47
C GLU A 126 8.12 -5.97 6.74
N VAL A 127 7.55 -5.16 7.66
CA VAL A 127 8.17 -4.84 8.97
C VAL A 127 8.33 -6.07 9.86
N TYR A 128 7.53 -7.11 9.64
CA TYR A 128 7.60 -8.37 10.41
C TYR A 128 8.74 -9.29 9.95
N GLY A 129 9.21 -9.11 8.70
CA GLY A 129 10.16 -10.04 8.09
C GLY A 129 9.56 -11.43 7.93
N THR A 130 10.40 -12.45 7.81
CA THR A 130 9.96 -13.85 7.77
C THR A 130 9.25 -14.24 9.07
N ALA A 131 8.02 -14.73 8.94
CA ALA A 131 7.19 -15.09 10.08
C ALA A 131 7.87 -16.11 11.01
N ARG A 132 7.90 -15.82 12.30
CA ARG A 132 8.28 -16.78 13.37
C ARG A 132 7.09 -17.64 13.79
N SER A 133 5.89 -17.09 13.66
CA SER A 133 4.63 -17.77 13.91
C SER A 133 3.58 -17.26 12.95
N VAL A 134 2.61 -18.05 12.58
CA VAL A 134 1.50 -17.69 11.71
C VAL A 134 0.17 -18.12 12.34
N PRO A 135 -0.88 -17.33 12.14
CA PRO A 135 -0.90 -16.04 11.44
C PRO A 135 -0.12 -14.97 12.23
N ILE A 136 0.33 -13.91 11.52
CA ILE A 136 1.12 -12.81 12.09
C ILE A 136 0.15 -11.81 12.74
N SER A 137 0.18 -11.71 14.07
CA SER A 137 -0.54 -10.67 14.81
C SER A 137 0.28 -9.37 14.91
N GLU A 138 -0.34 -8.31 15.39
CA GLU A 138 0.33 -7.02 15.61
C GLU A 138 1.43 -7.06 16.68
N GLU A 139 1.39 -8.09 17.56
CA GLU A 139 2.40 -8.33 18.60
C GLU A 139 3.63 -9.10 18.10
N HIS A 140 3.59 -9.59 16.83
CA HIS A 140 4.74 -10.29 16.25
C HIS A 140 5.98 -9.38 16.23
N PRO A 141 7.19 -9.90 16.54
CA PRO A 141 8.41 -9.11 16.53
C PRO A 141 8.68 -8.42 15.18
N LEU A 142 9.17 -7.20 15.24
CA LEU A 142 9.59 -6.45 14.05
C LEU A 142 10.99 -6.88 13.64
N GLN A 143 11.17 -7.33 12.40
CA GLN A 143 12.41 -7.90 11.86
C GLN A 143 12.64 -7.39 10.43
N PRO A 144 13.11 -6.13 10.27
CA PRO A 144 13.29 -5.57 8.93
C PRO A 144 14.43 -6.28 8.21
N GLN A 145 14.16 -6.83 7.02
CA GLN A 145 15.14 -7.54 6.20
C GLN A 145 15.68 -6.68 5.03
N SER A 146 15.31 -5.38 4.98
CA SER A 146 15.87 -4.40 4.04
C SER A 146 15.69 -2.97 4.56
N PRO A 147 16.35 -1.95 3.96
CA PRO A 147 16.19 -0.54 4.35
C PRO A 147 14.74 -0.05 4.27
N TYR A 148 13.93 -0.55 3.32
CA TYR A 148 12.53 -0.18 3.21
C TYR A 148 11.71 -0.49 4.48
N PRO A 149 11.54 -1.74 4.94
CA PRO A 149 10.81 -2.02 6.17
C PRO A 149 11.46 -1.38 7.40
N ALA A 150 12.79 -1.21 7.45
CA ALA A 150 13.46 -0.50 8.53
C ALA A 150 12.98 0.96 8.62
N SER A 151 12.89 1.67 7.48
CA SER A 151 12.35 3.02 7.44
C SER A 151 10.87 3.09 7.83
N LYS A 152 10.08 2.07 7.47
CA LYS A 152 8.65 2.00 7.86
C LYS A 152 8.49 1.73 9.36
N ILE A 153 9.34 0.92 9.99
CA ILE A 153 9.37 0.76 11.45
C ILE A 153 9.67 2.10 12.13
N GLY A 154 10.69 2.84 11.65
CA GLY A 154 10.99 4.18 12.17
C GLY A 154 9.80 5.13 12.07
N ALA A 155 9.11 5.13 10.93
CA ALA A 155 7.91 5.93 10.70
C ALA A 155 6.74 5.52 11.63
N ASP A 156 6.49 4.21 11.81
CA ASP A 156 5.46 3.67 12.70
C ASP A 156 5.69 4.13 14.14
N MET A 157 6.92 3.95 14.64
CA MET A 157 7.27 4.31 16.02
C MET A 157 7.17 5.82 16.24
N LEU A 158 7.58 6.60 15.25
CA LEU A 158 7.45 8.06 15.30
C LEU A 158 5.98 8.48 15.33
N ALA A 159 5.13 7.94 14.46
CA ALA A 159 3.71 8.24 14.45
C ALA A 159 3.03 7.87 15.78
N LEU A 160 3.30 6.69 16.34
CA LEU A 160 2.78 6.27 17.65
C LEU A 160 3.29 7.15 18.80
N SER A 161 4.53 7.66 18.72
CA SER A 161 5.06 8.58 19.75
C SER A 161 4.24 9.86 19.82
N TYR A 162 3.66 10.34 18.72
CA TYR A 162 2.77 11.50 18.72
C TYR A 162 1.46 11.24 19.48
N TRP A 163 0.92 10.02 19.39
CA TRP A 163 -0.21 9.62 20.24
C TRP A 163 0.17 9.64 21.72
N HIS A 164 1.27 9.00 22.08
CA HIS A 164 1.67 8.87 23.48
C HIS A 164 2.10 10.19 24.11
N SER A 165 2.79 11.04 23.37
CA SER A 165 3.38 12.29 23.90
C SER A 165 2.45 13.49 23.78
N PHE A 166 1.63 13.54 22.75
CA PHE A 166 0.86 14.75 22.39
C PHE A 166 -0.64 14.48 22.22
N GLY A 167 -1.10 13.23 22.31
CA GLY A 167 -2.52 12.88 22.15
C GLY A 167 -3.03 12.97 20.70
N LEU A 168 -2.15 13.00 19.70
CA LEU A 168 -2.57 13.00 18.30
C LEU A 168 -3.37 11.72 17.98
N PRO A 169 -4.62 11.81 17.48
CA PRO A 169 -5.39 10.64 17.08
C PRO A 169 -4.74 9.96 15.86
N VAL A 170 -3.87 8.99 16.08
CA VAL A 170 -3.17 8.25 15.02
C VAL A 170 -3.49 6.76 15.05
N THR A 171 -3.70 6.17 13.88
CA THR A 171 -3.79 4.73 13.66
C THR A 171 -2.71 4.32 12.67
N VAL A 172 -1.92 3.28 13.00
CA VAL A 172 -0.95 2.68 12.09
C VAL A 172 -1.62 1.49 11.40
N ALA A 173 -1.92 1.63 10.12
CA ALA A 173 -2.48 0.57 9.29
C ALA A 173 -1.37 -0.22 8.60
N ARG A 174 -1.32 -1.54 8.79
CA ARG A 174 -0.35 -2.46 8.17
C ARG A 174 -1.01 -3.36 7.13
N PRO A 175 -1.17 -2.90 5.88
CA PRO A 175 -1.66 -3.77 4.83
C PRO A 175 -0.64 -4.88 4.53
N PHE A 176 -1.16 -6.09 4.32
CA PHE A 176 -0.45 -7.18 3.68
C PHE A 176 -0.44 -6.95 2.17
N ASN A 177 0.08 -7.88 1.37
CA ASN A 177 0.35 -7.63 -0.04
C ASN A 177 -0.91 -7.20 -0.80
N THR A 178 -1.12 -5.90 -0.93
CA THR A 178 -2.24 -5.36 -1.70
C THR A 178 -2.01 -5.53 -3.20
N TYR A 179 -3.02 -5.97 -3.93
CA TYR A 179 -2.98 -6.13 -5.38
C TYR A 179 -4.27 -5.62 -6.05
N GLY A 180 -4.22 -5.37 -7.35
CA GLY A 180 -5.40 -4.93 -8.11
C GLY A 180 -5.05 -4.06 -9.33
N PRO A 181 -6.06 -3.50 -10.01
CA PRO A 181 -5.91 -2.47 -11.03
C PRO A 181 -5.02 -1.32 -10.57
N ARG A 182 -4.26 -0.72 -11.48
CA ARG A 182 -3.32 0.40 -11.20
C ARG A 182 -2.06 0.00 -10.42
N GLN A 183 -1.87 -1.29 -10.11
CA GLN A 183 -0.63 -1.73 -9.46
C GLN A 183 0.56 -1.64 -10.42
N SER A 184 1.73 -1.23 -9.89
CA SER A 184 2.97 -1.11 -10.68
C SER A 184 3.34 -2.42 -11.38
N ALA A 185 3.76 -2.34 -12.63
CA ALA A 185 4.27 -3.47 -13.41
C ALA A 185 5.46 -4.21 -12.76
N ARG A 186 6.12 -3.60 -11.76
CA ARG A 186 7.19 -4.25 -10.98
C ARG A 186 6.68 -5.22 -9.92
N ALA A 187 5.41 -5.13 -9.54
CA ALA A 187 4.81 -6.05 -8.56
C ALA A 187 4.59 -7.44 -9.20
N VAL A 188 4.61 -8.48 -8.36
CA VAL A 188 4.62 -9.88 -8.80
C VAL A 188 3.41 -10.23 -9.68
N ILE A 189 2.19 -9.84 -9.30
CA ILE A 189 0.97 -10.15 -10.06
C ILE A 189 0.97 -9.48 -11.43
N PRO A 190 1.14 -8.14 -11.57
CA PRO A 190 1.24 -7.51 -12.87
C PRO A 190 2.39 -8.04 -13.72
N ALA A 191 3.56 -8.34 -13.13
CA ALA A 191 4.71 -8.88 -13.84
C ALA A 191 4.45 -10.27 -14.44
N ILE A 192 3.71 -11.15 -13.74
CA ILE A 192 3.30 -12.45 -14.26
C ILE A 192 2.25 -12.26 -15.35
N LEU A 193 1.19 -11.46 -15.10
CA LEU A 193 0.12 -11.20 -16.06
C LEU A 193 0.63 -10.58 -17.37
N ALA A 194 1.60 -9.66 -17.28
CA ALA A 194 2.20 -9.06 -18.48
C ALA A 194 2.87 -10.13 -19.37
N GLN A 195 3.57 -11.09 -18.78
CA GLN A 195 4.19 -12.20 -19.49
C GLN A 195 3.14 -13.16 -20.09
N LEU A 196 2.13 -13.56 -19.28
CA LEU A 196 1.04 -14.43 -19.74
C LEU A 196 0.27 -13.79 -20.93
N HIS A 197 -0.10 -12.51 -20.80
CA HIS A 197 -0.76 -11.77 -21.86
C HIS A 197 0.14 -11.55 -23.09
N GLY A 198 1.46 -11.57 -22.91
CA GLY A 198 2.46 -11.55 -23.99
C GLY A 198 2.65 -12.90 -24.68
N GLY A 199 1.96 -13.97 -24.26
CA GLY A 199 2.07 -15.31 -24.82
C GLY A 199 3.34 -16.08 -24.37
N VAL A 200 4.00 -15.61 -23.30
CA VAL A 200 5.18 -16.27 -22.73
C VAL A 200 4.74 -17.53 -21.97
N ARG A 201 5.37 -18.68 -22.28
CA ARG A 201 5.09 -19.96 -21.59
C ARG A 201 6.04 -20.27 -20.44
N GLU A 202 7.24 -19.69 -20.42
CA GLU A 202 8.17 -19.77 -19.30
C GLU A 202 8.19 -18.42 -18.56
N ILE A 203 7.45 -18.32 -17.47
CA ILE A 203 7.35 -17.08 -16.67
C ILE A 203 8.65 -16.88 -15.88
N ARG A 204 9.39 -15.85 -16.21
CA ARG A 204 10.60 -15.46 -15.49
C ARG A 204 10.22 -14.72 -14.20
N ILE A 205 10.62 -15.32 -13.07
CA ILE A 205 10.31 -14.82 -11.73
C ILE A 205 11.52 -15.09 -10.81
N GLY A 206 11.55 -14.48 -9.63
CA GLY A 206 12.48 -14.87 -8.57
C GLY A 206 12.12 -16.22 -7.96
N SER A 207 12.26 -16.36 -6.64
CA SER A 207 11.87 -17.60 -5.96
C SER A 207 10.36 -17.87 -6.06
N THR A 208 9.98 -19.13 -6.23
CA THR A 208 8.59 -19.59 -6.35
C THR A 208 8.02 -20.13 -5.03
N SER A 209 8.88 -20.40 -4.05
CA SER A 209 8.51 -20.98 -2.75
C SER A 209 7.88 -19.98 -1.75
N PRO A 210 8.27 -18.70 -1.69
CA PRO A 210 7.71 -17.78 -0.71
C PRO A 210 6.19 -17.67 -0.82
N THR A 211 5.52 -17.56 0.34
CA THR A 211 4.07 -17.40 0.41
C THR A 211 3.69 -15.99 0.82
N ARG A 212 2.57 -15.50 0.28
CA ARG A 212 2.03 -14.16 0.54
C ARG A 212 0.53 -14.21 0.77
N ASP A 213 0.06 -13.34 1.65
CA ASP A 213 -1.34 -13.01 1.82
C ASP A 213 -1.67 -11.82 0.91
N PHE A 214 -2.45 -12.07 -0.13
CA PHE A 214 -2.82 -11.06 -1.11
C PHE A 214 -4.22 -10.50 -0.83
N THR A 215 -4.30 -9.21 -0.58
CA THR A 215 -5.55 -8.47 -0.33
C THR A 215 -5.90 -7.61 -1.52
N TYR A 216 -7.12 -7.76 -2.05
CA TYR A 216 -7.58 -6.94 -3.17
C TYR A 216 -7.69 -5.46 -2.76
N VAL A 217 -7.34 -4.55 -3.67
CA VAL A 217 -7.17 -3.13 -3.34
C VAL A 217 -8.41 -2.46 -2.75
N THR A 218 -9.61 -2.86 -3.17
CA THR A 218 -10.85 -2.31 -2.60
C THR A 218 -11.08 -2.76 -1.16
N ASP A 219 -10.66 -3.97 -0.80
CA ASP A 219 -10.73 -4.47 0.58
C ASP A 219 -9.69 -3.75 1.47
N THR A 220 -8.47 -3.51 0.95
CA THR A 220 -7.47 -2.71 1.66
C THR A 220 -7.98 -1.30 1.92
N VAL A 221 -8.56 -0.64 0.93
CA VAL A 221 -9.14 0.71 1.06
C VAL A 221 -10.32 0.71 2.03
N ALA A 222 -11.21 -0.28 1.95
CA ALA A 222 -12.29 -0.43 2.92
C ALA A 222 -11.76 -0.59 4.35
N GLY A 223 -10.62 -1.29 4.53
CA GLY A 223 -9.90 -1.38 5.80
C GLY A 223 -9.41 -0.01 6.29
N PHE A 224 -8.78 0.80 5.43
CA PHE A 224 -8.36 2.16 5.80
C PHE A 224 -9.54 3.04 6.24
N LEU A 225 -10.64 3.01 5.49
CA LEU A 225 -11.84 3.77 5.82
C LEU A 225 -12.47 3.29 7.15
N ALA A 226 -12.51 1.98 7.38
CA ALA A 226 -13.01 1.41 8.64
C ALA A 226 -12.15 1.82 9.84
N LEU A 227 -10.82 1.77 9.70
CA LEU A 227 -9.88 2.21 10.74
C LEU A 227 -10.05 3.70 11.05
N ALA A 228 -10.13 4.55 10.01
CA ALA A 228 -10.34 5.98 10.20
C ALA A 228 -11.68 6.30 10.88
N GLY A 229 -12.69 5.48 10.67
CA GLY A 229 -14.01 5.63 11.26
C GLY A 229 -14.16 5.16 12.70
N ALA A 230 -13.19 4.38 13.22
CA ALA A 230 -13.29 3.76 14.54
C ALA A 230 -12.34 4.44 15.55
N PRO A 231 -12.84 5.22 16.53
CA PRO A 231 -11.98 5.85 17.54
C PRO A 231 -11.14 4.85 18.36
N ALA A 232 -11.62 3.62 18.54
CA ALA A 232 -10.92 2.55 19.27
C ALA A 232 -9.59 2.13 18.60
N THR A 233 -9.32 2.52 17.37
CA THR A 233 -8.07 2.23 16.65
C THR A 233 -6.96 3.26 16.91
N CYS A 234 -7.29 4.42 17.54
CA CYS A 234 -6.30 5.43 17.87
C CYS A 234 -5.26 4.89 18.84
N GLY A 235 -3.98 5.18 18.59
CA GLY A 235 -2.84 4.70 19.34
C GLY A 235 -2.49 3.22 19.07
N ARG A 236 -3.11 2.61 18.05
CA ARG A 236 -2.90 1.19 17.73
C ARG A 236 -2.27 0.98 16.38
N VAL A 237 -1.57 -0.14 16.29
CA VAL A 237 -1.21 -0.79 15.03
C VAL A 237 -2.31 -1.78 14.68
N VAL A 238 -2.72 -1.85 13.41
CA VAL A 238 -3.76 -2.78 12.98
C VAL A 238 -3.41 -3.36 11.62
N ASN A 239 -3.37 -4.69 11.52
CA ASN A 239 -3.14 -5.43 10.30
C ASN A 239 -4.37 -5.43 9.38
N ILE A 240 -4.14 -5.38 8.07
CA ILE A 240 -5.18 -5.52 7.05
C ILE A 240 -4.74 -6.62 6.09
N GLY A 241 -5.43 -7.74 6.08
CA GLY A 241 -5.10 -8.90 5.25
C GLY A 241 -6.23 -9.92 5.22
N THR A 242 -6.09 -10.95 4.39
CA THR A 242 -7.14 -11.96 4.20
C THR A 242 -7.06 -13.11 5.20
N GLY A 243 -5.89 -13.35 5.80
CA GLY A 243 -5.61 -14.53 6.59
C GLY A 243 -5.34 -15.80 5.76
N ASN A 244 -5.23 -15.66 4.45
CA ASN A 244 -4.97 -16.76 3.52
C ASN A 244 -3.67 -16.51 2.76
N GLU A 245 -2.91 -17.57 2.52
CA GLU A 245 -1.65 -17.47 1.79
C GLU A 245 -1.66 -18.32 0.53
N ILE A 246 -0.87 -17.89 -0.43
CA ILE A 246 -0.56 -18.65 -1.64
C ILE A 246 0.94 -18.51 -1.94
N SER A 247 1.59 -19.59 -2.40
CA SER A 247 2.97 -19.52 -2.88
C SER A 247 3.03 -18.79 -4.23
N ILE A 248 4.18 -18.22 -4.55
CA ILE A 248 4.37 -17.57 -5.86
C ILE A 248 4.18 -18.60 -6.99
N GLY A 249 4.59 -19.85 -6.80
CA GLY A 249 4.32 -20.95 -7.76
C GLY A 249 2.83 -21.17 -7.95
N GLY A 250 2.07 -21.35 -6.85
CA GLY A 250 0.62 -21.53 -6.91
C GLY A 250 -0.13 -20.32 -7.48
N LEU A 251 0.43 -19.09 -7.30
CA LEU A 251 -0.10 -17.89 -7.93
C LEU A 251 0.08 -17.91 -9.45
N ILE A 252 1.21 -18.41 -9.97
CA ILE A 252 1.44 -18.57 -11.40
C ILE A 252 0.44 -19.56 -11.99
N ASP A 253 0.22 -20.71 -11.35
CA ASP A 253 -0.74 -21.73 -11.79
C ASP A 253 -2.15 -21.14 -11.84
N LEU A 254 -2.57 -20.43 -10.80
CA LEU A 254 -3.88 -19.79 -10.75
C LEU A 254 -4.06 -18.70 -11.83
N LEU A 255 -3.03 -17.90 -12.08
CA LEU A 255 -3.07 -16.87 -13.15
C LEU A 255 -3.07 -17.49 -14.54
N ALA A 256 -2.33 -18.59 -14.75
CA ALA A 256 -2.36 -19.35 -16.01
C ALA A 256 -3.77 -19.91 -16.29
N GLU A 257 -4.42 -20.48 -15.28
CA GLU A 257 -5.81 -20.94 -15.38
C GLU A 257 -6.79 -19.77 -15.72
N ILE A 258 -6.69 -18.63 -15.01
CA ILE A 258 -7.55 -17.44 -15.24
C ILE A 258 -7.39 -16.90 -16.66
N THR A 259 -6.17 -16.90 -17.19
CA THR A 259 -5.87 -16.37 -18.53
C THR A 259 -6.10 -17.39 -19.65
N GLY A 260 -6.36 -18.66 -19.30
CA GLY A 260 -6.49 -19.76 -20.27
C GLY A 260 -5.18 -20.09 -20.98
N THR A 261 -4.03 -19.92 -20.32
CA THR A 261 -2.70 -20.17 -20.87
C THR A 261 -2.03 -21.32 -20.16
N GLU A 262 -1.19 -22.06 -20.87
CA GLU A 262 -0.27 -23.01 -20.26
C GLU A 262 1.06 -22.29 -20.00
N ALA A 263 1.48 -22.26 -18.74
CA ALA A 263 2.73 -21.63 -18.36
C ALA A 263 3.42 -22.39 -17.23
N THR A 264 4.75 -22.32 -17.23
CA THR A 264 5.61 -22.88 -16.17
C THR A 264 6.47 -21.76 -15.59
N ALA A 265 6.85 -21.89 -14.32
CA ALA A 265 7.77 -20.95 -13.69
C ALA A 265 9.22 -21.27 -14.08
N ARG A 266 10.01 -20.23 -14.34
CA ARG A 266 11.47 -20.31 -14.47
C ARG A 266 12.10 -19.29 -13.54
N GLU A 267 12.89 -19.76 -12.60
CA GLU A 267 13.65 -18.86 -11.72
C GLU A 267 14.70 -18.09 -12.52
N ASP A 268 14.72 -16.79 -12.31
CA ASP A 268 15.63 -15.83 -12.93
C ASP A 268 16.58 -15.31 -11.84
N PRO A 269 17.89 -15.67 -11.89
CA PRO A 269 18.85 -15.27 -10.87
C PRO A 269 18.91 -13.74 -10.64
N ASP A 270 18.67 -12.93 -11.69
CA ASP A 270 18.69 -11.46 -11.60
C ASP A 270 17.50 -10.90 -10.80
N ARG A 271 16.50 -11.73 -10.52
CA ARG A 271 15.30 -11.38 -9.74
C ARG A 271 15.28 -11.99 -8.35
N ILE A 272 16.29 -12.79 -8.00
CA ILE A 272 16.42 -13.37 -6.66
C ILE A 272 16.98 -12.30 -5.73
N ARG A 273 16.28 -12.07 -4.62
CA ARG A 273 16.75 -11.17 -3.58
C ARG A 273 17.95 -11.76 -2.84
N PRO A 274 18.81 -10.94 -2.21
CA PRO A 274 19.81 -11.46 -1.27
C PRO A 274 19.15 -12.38 -0.24
N ALA A 275 19.75 -13.54 0.05
CA ALA A 275 19.14 -14.57 0.89
C ALA A 275 18.64 -14.05 2.26
N GLY A 276 19.39 -13.14 2.91
CA GLY A 276 18.98 -12.53 4.17
C GLY A 276 17.85 -11.50 4.04
N SER A 277 17.49 -11.09 2.81
CA SER A 277 16.45 -10.11 2.52
C SER A 277 15.16 -10.73 1.96
N GLU A 278 15.15 -12.01 1.63
CA GLU A 278 13.93 -12.69 1.22
C GLU A 278 13.05 -13.00 2.42
N VAL A 279 11.79 -12.59 2.31
CA VAL A 279 10.77 -12.87 3.31
C VAL A 279 10.02 -14.13 2.87
N GLU A 280 10.20 -15.22 3.59
CA GLU A 280 9.69 -16.53 3.17
C GLU A 280 8.17 -16.66 3.33
N ARG A 281 7.59 -16.08 4.40
CA ARG A 281 6.19 -16.29 4.70
C ARG A 281 5.53 -15.07 5.35
N LEU A 282 4.40 -14.62 4.77
CA LEU A 282 3.56 -13.55 5.32
C LEU A 282 2.10 -13.99 5.26
N VAL A 283 1.46 -14.14 6.44
CA VAL A 283 0.03 -14.48 6.61
C VAL A 283 -0.55 -13.61 7.71
N CYS A 284 -1.57 -12.84 7.40
CA CYS A 284 -2.19 -11.89 8.30
C CYS A 284 -3.03 -12.56 9.39
N ASP A 285 -2.88 -12.15 10.62
CA ASP A 285 -3.95 -12.24 11.60
C ASP A 285 -4.83 -10.99 11.48
N ASN A 286 -6.03 -11.14 10.99
CA ASN A 286 -6.97 -10.03 10.74
C ASN A 286 -8.09 -9.95 11.79
N ARG A 287 -7.97 -10.65 12.92
CA ARG A 287 -8.99 -10.64 13.99
C ARG A 287 -9.16 -9.26 14.58
N LEU A 288 -8.06 -8.55 14.87
CA LEU A 288 -8.12 -7.24 15.54
C LEU A 288 -8.89 -6.20 14.71
N ILE A 289 -8.68 -6.12 13.41
CA ILE A 289 -9.45 -5.18 12.58
C ILE A 289 -10.93 -5.55 12.56
N GLY A 290 -11.26 -6.84 12.50
CA GLY A 290 -12.63 -7.34 12.58
C GLY A 290 -13.31 -6.95 13.90
N GLU A 291 -12.65 -7.16 15.05
CA GLU A 291 -13.13 -6.82 16.37
C GLU A 291 -13.35 -5.32 16.56
N LEU A 292 -12.42 -4.49 16.09
CA LEU A 292 -12.47 -3.04 16.31
C LEU A 292 -13.44 -2.33 15.35
N THR A 293 -13.69 -2.89 14.15
CA THR A 293 -14.37 -2.15 13.08
C THR A 293 -15.51 -2.93 12.39
N GLY A 294 -15.61 -4.23 12.60
CA GLY A 294 -16.49 -5.10 11.85
C GLY A 294 -16.03 -5.34 10.39
N TRP A 295 -14.81 -4.94 10.03
CA TRP A 295 -14.26 -5.14 8.68
C TRP A 295 -13.96 -6.62 8.41
N SER A 296 -14.21 -7.03 7.18
CA SER A 296 -13.77 -8.33 6.63
C SER A 296 -13.54 -8.20 5.15
N THR A 297 -12.74 -9.09 4.58
CA THR A 297 -12.52 -9.18 3.12
C THR A 297 -13.81 -9.58 2.40
N ARG A 298 -14.01 -9.03 1.22
CA ARG A 298 -15.21 -9.28 0.38
C ARG A 298 -14.87 -9.89 -0.96
N VAL A 299 -13.66 -9.65 -1.48
CA VAL A 299 -13.23 -10.09 -2.80
C VAL A 299 -12.35 -11.33 -2.66
N SER A 300 -12.73 -12.44 -3.27
CA SER A 300 -11.91 -13.65 -3.32
C SER A 300 -10.63 -13.42 -4.15
N LEU A 301 -9.55 -14.15 -3.84
CA LEU A 301 -8.29 -14.04 -4.60
C LEU A 301 -8.54 -14.25 -6.10
N ARG A 302 -9.30 -15.30 -6.49
CA ARG A 302 -9.60 -15.61 -7.89
C ARG A 302 -10.35 -14.48 -8.60
N GLU A 303 -11.33 -13.89 -7.94
CA GLU A 303 -12.11 -12.77 -8.48
C GLU A 303 -11.25 -11.52 -8.67
N GLY A 304 -10.49 -11.13 -7.66
CA GLY A 304 -9.59 -9.97 -7.73
C GLY A 304 -8.50 -10.14 -8.79
N LEU A 305 -7.94 -11.35 -8.95
CA LEU A 305 -6.98 -11.65 -10.01
C LEU A 305 -7.60 -11.54 -11.40
N ARG A 306 -8.85 -11.97 -11.58
CA ARG A 306 -9.57 -11.78 -12.85
C ARG A 306 -9.77 -10.30 -13.17
N HIS A 307 -10.28 -9.51 -12.21
CA HIS A 307 -10.44 -8.07 -12.38
C HIS A 307 -9.10 -7.38 -12.71
N THR A 308 -8.01 -7.80 -12.05
CA THR A 308 -6.67 -7.26 -12.33
C THR A 308 -6.19 -7.62 -13.74
N SER A 309 -6.40 -8.87 -14.16
CA SER A 309 -6.07 -9.34 -15.50
C SER A 309 -6.84 -8.58 -16.58
N ASP A 310 -8.16 -8.40 -16.40
CA ASP A 310 -9.02 -7.71 -17.35
C ASP A 310 -8.62 -6.23 -17.48
N TRP A 311 -8.33 -5.57 -16.35
CA TRP A 311 -7.84 -4.20 -16.35
C TRP A 311 -6.52 -4.05 -17.10
N LEU A 312 -5.55 -4.94 -16.86
CA LEU A 312 -4.25 -4.92 -17.56
C LEU A 312 -4.40 -5.16 -19.05
N LYS A 313 -5.34 -6.01 -19.47
CA LYS A 313 -5.65 -6.20 -20.90
C LYS A 313 -6.17 -4.92 -21.55
N ALA A 314 -7.09 -4.23 -20.86
CA ALA A 314 -7.71 -3.00 -21.36
C ALA A 314 -6.74 -1.80 -21.38
N ASN A 315 -5.69 -1.81 -20.53
CA ASN A 315 -4.76 -0.69 -20.35
C ASN A 315 -3.32 -1.03 -20.78
N ARG A 316 -3.13 -1.98 -21.72
CA ARG A 316 -1.80 -2.43 -22.19
C ARG A 316 -0.88 -1.31 -22.68
N ASP A 317 -1.43 -0.27 -23.28
CA ASP A 317 -0.66 0.86 -23.83
C ASP A 317 -0.27 1.90 -22.75
N ALA A 318 -0.97 1.94 -21.63
CA ALA A 318 -0.66 2.86 -20.53
C ALA A 318 0.60 2.48 -19.76
N ASP A 319 0.97 1.18 -19.73
CA ASP A 319 2.11 0.63 -18.96
C ASP A 319 3.23 0.05 -19.86
N ALA A 320 3.18 0.23 -21.18
CA ALA A 320 4.18 -0.29 -22.14
C ALA A 320 5.60 0.28 -21.92
N HIS A 321 5.80 1.15 -20.95
CA HIS A 321 7.07 1.78 -20.63
C HIS A 321 7.69 1.27 -19.33
N ARG A 322 8.49 0.18 -19.51
CA ARG A 322 9.72 -0.06 -18.77
C ARG A 322 9.61 -0.73 -17.40
N TYR A 323 9.88 -2.02 -17.41
CA TYR A 323 10.64 -2.61 -16.32
C TYR A 323 11.99 -1.87 -16.24
N GLN A 324 12.11 -0.91 -15.37
CA GLN A 324 13.38 -0.34 -14.92
C GLN A 324 13.61 -0.83 -13.49
N VAL A 325 14.80 -1.46 -13.30
CA VAL A 325 15.34 -1.88 -12.00
C VAL A 325 15.42 -0.71 -11.03
#